data_0b57a1def61c5405d1e6cceb2bd5cbe0
#
_entry.id   0b57a1def61c5405d1e6cceb2bd5cbe0
#
_cell.length_a   1.000
_cell.length_b   1.000
_cell.length_c   1.000
_cell.angle_alpha   90.00
_cell.angle_beta   90.00
_cell.angle_gamma   90.00
#
_symmetry.space_group_name_H-M   'P 1'
#
loop_
_entity.id
_entity.type
_entity.pdbx_description
1 polymer ?
#
loop_
_entity_poly.entity_id
_entity_poly.type
_entity_poly.pdbx_seq_one_letter_code
_entity_poly.pdbx_strand_id
1 'polypeptide(L)'
;MSENKNLPEINVGVVGHIDHGKTTLLKSLTGKFTDTHSEELKRGITIKLGYADVIIYKCGEVFTNKKELDGKKCAPFRYVSFIDTPGHEMLMATMLSGAAIIDAAIIVIAANEGIKPQTREHFIALQAKDIKNIIVVQNKIDLVSKEQALKNYKEIKEFLKGTIAENSPIIPVSAQQGINLEKIFEELAKLLIPERDTKSKPIFLVARSFDINRPGITIDKLNGGVLGGILKKGILKVSDEIEIKPGMNIKKPHGKTEYKTLTTKVLSLYKGNQSLNEVEPGASISIETSLDPFLTKADALKGCLVSLKNELPEISHRIRIHTRIFEEVFGLKSQKKVEHIKINELLMLSINTNITVGTVENVRHHRFLDNQLPLQEENEIEVSLNIPVVALKDDNVGIARNIEGHWRLIGWGE
;
A
#
# COMPACT_ATOMS: atom_id res chain seq x y z
N MET A 1 1.00 -30.77 5.34
CA MET A 1 1.68 -29.72 4.54
C MET A 1 1.29 -29.81 3.07
N SER A 2 0.06 -29.53 2.64
CA SER A 2 -0.26 -29.67 1.21
C SER A 2 -1.53 -28.98 0.70
N GLU A 3 -2.25 -28.19 1.47
CA GLU A 3 -3.47 -27.53 0.95
C GLU A 3 -3.33 -26.03 0.61
N ASN A 4 -2.23 -25.36 0.99
CA ASN A 4 -2.09 -23.90 0.84
C ASN A 4 -1.44 -23.40 -0.47
N LYS A 5 -1.12 -24.27 -1.44
CA LYS A 5 -0.43 -23.82 -2.69
C LYS A 5 -1.25 -22.93 -3.64
N ASN A 6 -2.53 -22.69 -3.36
CA ASN A 6 -3.42 -21.90 -4.20
C ASN A 6 -3.88 -20.58 -3.56
N LEU A 7 -3.22 -20.11 -2.49
CA LEU A 7 -3.55 -18.85 -1.83
C LEU A 7 -2.49 -17.81 -2.10
N PRO A 8 -2.85 -16.53 -2.25
CA PRO A 8 -1.87 -15.45 -2.38
C PRO A 8 -0.94 -15.41 -1.16
N GLU A 9 0.36 -15.32 -1.42
CA GLU A 9 1.43 -15.39 -0.41
C GLU A 9 2.04 -14.04 -0.08
N ILE A 10 2.02 -13.12 -1.06
CA ILE A 10 2.73 -11.84 -1.01
C ILE A 10 1.93 -10.73 -1.68
N ASN A 11 1.97 -9.53 -1.10
CA ASN A 11 1.44 -8.31 -1.69
C ASN A 11 2.55 -7.51 -2.38
N VAL A 12 2.37 -7.24 -3.67
CA VAL A 12 3.32 -6.46 -4.47
C VAL A 12 2.68 -5.13 -4.87
N GLY A 13 3.18 -4.03 -4.35
CA GLY A 13 2.75 -2.69 -4.75
C GLY A 13 3.32 -2.29 -6.11
N VAL A 14 2.53 -1.69 -6.98
CA VAL A 14 3.00 -1.13 -8.24
C VAL A 14 2.96 0.39 -8.13
N VAL A 15 4.14 1.01 -8.15
CA VAL A 15 4.35 2.43 -7.88
C VAL A 15 5.08 3.10 -9.06
N GLY A 16 5.07 4.41 -9.11
CA GLY A 16 5.73 5.20 -10.16
C GLY A 16 4.86 6.36 -10.62
N HIS A 17 5.41 7.19 -11.51
CA HIS A 17 4.74 8.38 -12.03
C HIS A 17 3.45 8.05 -12.78
N ILE A 18 2.55 9.04 -12.90
CA ILE A 18 1.39 8.98 -13.80
C ILE A 18 1.87 8.69 -15.24
N ASP A 19 1.08 8.00 -16.01
CA ASP A 19 1.36 7.62 -17.41
C ASP A 19 2.60 6.74 -17.65
N HIS A 20 3.34 6.33 -16.62
CA HIS A 20 4.43 5.36 -16.79
C HIS A 20 3.96 3.94 -17.10
N GLY A 21 2.65 3.68 -17.09
CA GLY A 21 2.04 2.42 -17.53
C GLY A 21 1.88 1.37 -16.41
N LYS A 22 1.71 1.77 -15.15
CA LYS A 22 1.47 0.89 -14.01
C LYS A 22 0.26 -0.03 -14.22
N THR A 23 -0.91 0.54 -14.47
CA THR A 23 -2.16 -0.18 -14.70
C THR A 23 -2.10 -1.04 -15.96
N THR A 24 -1.42 -0.57 -17.02
CA THR A 24 -1.18 -1.36 -18.25
C THR A 24 -0.29 -2.57 -17.96
N LEU A 25 0.77 -2.38 -17.16
CA LEU A 25 1.63 -3.47 -16.74
C LEU A 25 0.85 -4.51 -15.94
N LEU A 26 0.05 -4.09 -14.96
CA LEU A 26 -0.79 -4.99 -14.18
C LEU A 26 -1.78 -5.75 -15.04
N LYS A 27 -2.44 -5.08 -15.99
CA LYS A 27 -3.32 -5.75 -16.94
C LYS A 27 -2.59 -6.84 -17.73
N SER A 28 -1.36 -6.55 -18.18
CA SER A 28 -0.56 -7.52 -18.96
C SER A 28 -0.07 -8.70 -18.11
N LEU A 29 0.22 -8.47 -16.82
CA LEU A 29 0.64 -9.51 -15.89
C LEU A 29 -0.53 -10.38 -15.39
N THR A 30 -1.70 -9.77 -15.15
CA THR A 30 -2.82 -10.45 -14.47
C THR A 30 -4.01 -10.78 -15.37
N GLY A 31 -4.09 -10.15 -16.54
CA GLY A 31 -5.26 -10.22 -17.42
C GLY A 31 -6.46 -9.39 -16.93
N LYS A 32 -6.32 -8.69 -15.76
CA LYS A 32 -7.39 -7.88 -15.16
C LYS A 32 -7.04 -6.39 -15.23
N PHE A 33 -8.04 -5.57 -15.47
CA PHE A 33 -7.91 -4.11 -15.42
C PHE A 33 -8.30 -3.63 -14.01
N THR A 34 -7.43 -2.88 -13.36
CA THR A 34 -7.60 -2.43 -11.96
C THR A 34 -8.45 -1.16 -11.83
N ASP A 35 -8.47 -0.31 -12.86
CA ASP A 35 -9.29 0.91 -12.88
C ASP A 35 -10.74 0.57 -13.21
N THR A 36 -11.53 0.30 -12.19
CA THR A 36 -12.95 -0.10 -12.33
C THR A 36 -13.92 1.00 -11.90
N HIS A 37 -13.43 2.07 -11.29
CA HIS A 37 -14.25 3.17 -10.81
C HIS A 37 -14.62 4.13 -11.95
N SER A 38 -15.87 4.56 -12.01
CA SER A 38 -16.37 5.43 -13.09
C SER A 38 -15.60 6.73 -13.27
N GLU A 39 -15.06 7.30 -12.19
CA GLU A 39 -14.20 8.49 -12.23
C GLU A 39 -12.78 8.19 -12.74
N GLU A 40 -12.23 7.02 -12.41
CA GLU A 40 -10.93 6.55 -12.91
C GLU A 40 -10.97 6.37 -14.42
N LEU A 41 -12.04 5.71 -14.92
CA LEU A 41 -12.27 5.53 -16.36
C LEU A 41 -12.46 6.85 -17.12
N LYS A 42 -13.13 7.84 -16.50
CA LYS A 42 -13.33 9.16 -17.12
C LYS A 42 -12.08 10.01 -17.17
N ARG A 43 -11.24 9.92 -16.13
CA ARG A 43 -10.02 10.74 -16.00
C ARG A 43 -8.77 10.06 -16.54
N GLY A 44 -8.82 8.74 -16.77
CA GLY A 44 -7.67 7.92 -17.19
C GLY A 44 -6.56 7.82 -16.15
N ILE A 45 -6.91 7.97 -14.85
CA ILE A 45 -5.95 7.89 -13.73
C ILE A 45 -6.50 7.02 -12.61
N THR A 46 -5.64 6.26 -11.95
CA THR A 46 -5.96 5.48 -10.75
C THR A 46 -6.13 6.43 -9.55
N ILE A 47 -7.28 6.39 -8.90
CA ILE A 47 -7.62 7.26 -7.75
C ILE A 47 -7.59 6.46 -6.44
N LYS A 48 -8.13 5.25 -6.45
CA LYS A 48 -8.18 4.33 -5.31
C LYS A 48 -7.17 3.21 -5.49
N LEU A 49 -6.85 2.49 -4.40
CA LEU A 49 -6.05 1.28 -4.51
C LEU A 49 -6.81 0.23 -5.33
N GLY A 50 -6.22 -0.19 -6.44
CA GLY A 50 -6.70 -1.29 -7.26
C GLY A 50 -6.07 -2.61 -6.81
N TYR A 51 -6.79 -3.72 -6.98
CA TYR A 51 -6.33 -5.05 -6.60
C TYR A 51 -6.44 -6.01 -7.76
N ALA A 52 -5.38 -6.77 -8.01
CA ALA A 52 -5.38 -7.82 -9.00
C ALA A 52 -4.46 -8.96 -8.56
N ASP A 53 -4.85 -10.19 -8.84
CA ASP A 53 -4.11 -11.38 -8.45
C ASP A 53 -3.66 -12.16 -9.66
N VAL A 54 -2.49 -12.82 -9.53
CA VAL A 54 -1.97 -13.74 -10.54
C VAL A 54 -1.34 -14.97 -9.91
N ILE A 55 -1.55 -16.12 -10.52
CA ILE A 55 -0.78 -17.33 -10.23
C ILE A 55 0.37 -17.38 -11.24
N ILE A 56 1.59 -17.42 -10.71
CA ILE A 56 2.79 -17.66 -11.49
C ILE A 56 2.96 -19.18 -11.60
N TYR A 57 3.05 -19.68 -12.82
CA TYR A 57 3.29 -21.09 -13.14
C TYR A 57 4.74 -21.29 -13.57
N LYS A 58 5.31 -22.44 -13.23
CA LYS A 58 6.63 -22.89 -13.71
C LYS A 58 6.44 -23.94 -14.81
N CYS A 59 7.00 -23.68 -15.98
CA CYS A 59 7.05 -24.58 -17.14
C CYS A 59 8.51 -24.85 -17.49
N GLY A 60 9.10 -25.94 -16.97
CA GLY A 60 10.54 -26.16 -17.07
C GLY A 60 11.29 -25.07 -16.33
N GLU A 61 12.10 -24.28 -17.04
CA GLU A 61 12.85 -23.15 -16.47
C GLU A 61 12.13 -21.79 -16.65
N VAL A 62 10.96 -21.76 -17.31
CA VAL A 62 10.24 -20.53 -17.63
C VAL A 62 9.14 -20.28 -16.60
N PHE A 63 9.00 -19.03 -16.16
CA PHE A 63 7.90 -18.57 -15.32
C PHE A 63 6.89 -17.77 -16.17
N THR A 64 5.60 -18.03 -15.97
CA THR A 64 4.52 -17.46 -16.78
C THR A 64 3.22 -17.37 -15.97
N ASN A 65 2.25 -16.57 -16.47
CA ASN A 65 0.89 -16.55 -15.94
C ASN A 65 -0.05 -17.58 -16.63
N LYS A 66 0.49 -18.37 -17.56
CA LYS A 66 -0.29 -19.36 -18.33
C LYS A 66 -0.22 -20.75 -17.68
N LYS A 67 -1.38 -21.42 -17.58
CA LYS A 67 -1.49 -22.81 -17.09
C LYS A 67 -0.87 -23.83 -18.03
N GLU A 68 -0.69 -23.45 -19.30
CA GLU A 68 -0.12 -24.28 -20.34
C GLU A 68 0.75 -23.41 -21.26
N LEU A 69 1.93 -23.91 -21.64
CA LEU A 69 2.85 -23.27 -22.55
C LEU A 69 3.35 -24.33 -23.57
N ASP A 70 3.21 -24.05 -24.86
CA ASP A 70 3.63 -24.93 -25.95
C ASP A 70 3.10 -26.37 -25.81
N GLY A 71 1.83 -26.53 -25.41
CA GLY A 71 1.18 -27.84 -25.21
C GLY A 71 1.60 -28.57 -23.92
N LYS A 72 2.44 -27.97 -23.07
CA LYS A 72 2.87 -28.56 -21.78
C LYS A 72 2.14 -27.88 -20.63
N LYS A 73 1.56 -28.69 -19.72
CA LYS A 73 0.96 -28.20 -18.48
C LYS A 73 2.05 -27.67 -17.55
N CYS A 74 1.86 -26.45 -17.02
CA CYS A 74 2.74 -25.79 -16.09
C CYS A 74 2.26 -26.02 -14.66
N ALA A 75 3.19 -26.21 -13.74
CA ALA A 75 2.88 -26.34 -12.33
C ALA A 75 2.68 -24.96 -11.67
N PRO A 76 1.66 -24.75 -10.82
CA PRO A 76 1.54 -23.54 -10.05
C PRO A 76 2.75 -23.42 -9.10
N PHE A 77 3.38 -22.25 -9.12
CA PHE A 77 4.60 -22.00 -8.34
C PHE A 77 4.37 -20.99 -7.22
N ARG A 78 3.77 -19.82 -7.56
CA ARG A 78 3.52 -18.74 -6.60
C ARG A 78 2.24 -18.00 -6.93
N TYR A 79 1.50 -17.60 -5.91
CA TYR A 79 0.34 -16.74 -6.06
C TYR A 79 0.67 -15.35 -5.50
N VAL A 80 0.56 -14.31 -6.34
CA VAL A 80 0.89 -12.92 -6.03
C VAL A 80 -0.35 -12.07 -6.07
N SER A 81 -0.54 -11.24 -5.05
CA SER A 81 -1.56 -10.19 -5.03
C SER A 81 -0.89 -8.85 -5.34
N PHE A 82 -1.38 -8.13 -6.34
CA PHE A 82 -0.91 -6.81 -6.72
C PHE A 82 -1.80 -5.72 -6.16
N ILE A 83 -1.17 -4.61 -5.76
CA ILE A 83 -1.82 -3.39 -5.33
C ILE A 83 -1.39 -2.27 -6.27
N ASP A 84 -2.31 -1.81 -7.11
CA ASP A 84 -2.10 -0.66 -7.99
C ASP A 84 -2.24 0.63 -7.19
N THR A 85 -1.19 1.44 -7.18
CA THR A 85 -1.18 2.69 -6.44
C THR A 85 -1.33 3.90 -7.36
N PRO A 86 -2.06 4.94 -6.95
CA PRO A 86 -2.16 6.14 -7.75
C PRO A 86 -0.80 6.81 -7.93
N GLY A 87 -0.54 7.32 -9.14
CA GLY A 87 0.71 8.00 -9.50
C GLY A 87 0.65 9.52 -9.44
N HIS A 88 -0.52 10.11 -9.15
CA HIS A 88 -0.71 11.56 -9.15
C HIS A 88 -0.34 12.18 -7.81
N GLU A 89 0.37 13.32 -7.82
CA GLU A 89 0.84 14.02 -6.61
C GLU A 89 -0.28 14.36 -5.61
N MET A 90 -1.49 14.66 -6.09
CA MET A 90 -2.66 14.92 -5.25
C MET A 90 -3.13 13.71 -4.46
N LEU A 91 -2.66 12.49 -4.83
CA LEU A 91 -3.08 11.22 -4.23
C LEU A 91 -1.99 10.59 -3.35
N MET A 92 -0.99 11.38 -2.93
CA MET A 92 0.12 10.93 -2.07
C MET A 92 -0.39 10.21 -0.81
N ALA A 93 -1.46 10.70 -0.19
CA ALA A 93 -2.08 10.08 0.97
C ALA A 93 -2.54 8.62 0.67
N THR A 94 -3.17 8.41 -0.49
CA THR A 94 -3.61 7.06 -0.90
C THR A 94 -2.42 6.14 -1.17
N MET A 95 -1.36 6.67 -1.77
CA MET A 95 -0.11 5.94 -2.00
C MET A 95 0.55 5.51 -0.68
N LEU A 96 0.68 6.43 0.29
CA LEU A 96 1.23 6.13 1.62
C LEU A 96 0.41 5.09 2.38
N SER A 97 -0.92 5.15 2.29
CA SER A 97 -1.82 4.13 2.83
C SER A 97 -1.59 2.77 2.14
N GLY A 98 -1.38 2.76 0.82
CA GLY A 98 -1.04 1.57 0.06
C GLY A 98 0.31 0.97 0.47
N ALA A 99 1.33 1.81 0.67
CA ALA A 99 2.65 1.36 1.09
C ALA A 99 2.66 0.61 2.43
N ALA A 100 1.66 0.84 3.29
CA ALA A 100 1.53 0.14 4.57
C ALA A 100 1.11 -1.34 4.45
N ILE A 101 0.63 -1.76 3.28
CA ILE A 101 0.05 -3.09 3.07
C ILE A 101 0.79 -3.93 2.03
N ILE A 102 1.98 -3.50 1.57
CA ILE A 102 2.80 -4.21 0.59
C ILE A 102 4.03 -4.85 1.24
N ASP A 103 4.45 -5.97 0.71
CA ASP A 103 5.64 -6.72 1.11
C ASP A 103 6.82 -6.50 0.15
N ALA A 104 6.50 -6.17 -1.10
CA ALA A 104 7.44 -5.91 -2.17
C ALA A 104 6.89 -4.82 -3.10
N ALA A 105 7.74 -4.20 -3.90
CA ALA A 105 7.31 -3.16 -4.83
C ALA A 105 7.88 -3.35 -6.23
N ILE A 106 7.05 -3.01 -7.24
CA ILE A 106 7.50 -2.79 -8.61
C ILE A 106 7.49 -1.29 -8.87
N ILE A 107 8.66 -0.70 -9.15
CA ILE A 107 8.78 0.70 -9.55
C ILE A 107 8.78 0.78 -11.07
N VAL A 108 7.77 1.43 -11.64
CA VAL A 108 7.63 1.56 -13.09
C VAL A 108 8.15 2.93 -13.56
N ILE A 109 9.12 2.91 -14.46
CA ILE A 109 9.75 4.09 -15.06
C ILE A 109 9.65 3.97 -16.58
N ALA A 110 9.04 4.95 -17.23
CA ALA A 110 8.92 4.96 -18.69
C ALA A 110 10.26 5.37 -19.34
N ALA A 111 10.75 4.57 -20.29
CA ALA A 111 12.05 4.78 -20.95
C ALA A 111 12.14 6.11 -21.74
N ASN A 112 11.00 6.58 -22.27
CA ASN A 112 10.90 7.85 -23.01
C ASN A 112 10.82 9.09 -22.11
N GLU A 113 10.54 8.92 -20.82
CA GLU A 113 10.33 10.05 -19.90
C GLU A 113 11.36 10.12 -18.78
N GLY A 114 11.94 8.98 -18.39
CA GLY A 114 12.92 8.87 -17.32
C GLY A 114 12.34 9.02 -15.93
N ILE A 115 13.20 9.37 -14.97
CA ILE A 115 12.84 9.47 -13.55
C ILE A 115 12.14 10.81 -13.30
N LYS A 116 10.87 10.74 -12.91
CA LYS A 116 10.03 11.89 -12.62
C LYS A 116 9.98 12.21 -11.12
N PRO A 117 9.55 13.42 -10.73
CA PRO A 117 9.42 13.80 -9.32
C PRO A 117 8.61 12.81 -8.48
N GLN A 118 7.42 12.37 -8.95
CA GLN A 118 6.60 11.40 -8.22
C GLN A 118 7.27 10.02 -8.12
N THR A 119 8.11 9.63 -9.08
CA THR A 119 8.90 8.38 -8.96
C THR A 119 9.84 8.45 -7.76
N ARG A 120 10.48 9.62 -7.55
CA ARG A 120 11.34 9.86 -6.39
C ARG A 120 10.55 9.84 -5.08
N GLU A 121 9.39 10.52 -5.03
CA GLU A 121 8.52 10.54 -3.86
C GLU A 121 8.04 9.12 -3.48
N HIS A 122 7.59 8.33 -4.48
CA HIS A 122 7.15 6.96 -4.25
C HIS A 122 8.30 6.08 -3.75
N PHE A 123 9.50 6.24 -4.31
CA PHE A 123 10.67 5.51 -3.86
C PHE A 123 11.01 5.81 -2.39
N ILE A 124 11.01 7.09 -2.01
CA ILE A 124 11.24 7.53 -0.62
C ILE A 124 10.16 7.00 0.32
N ALA A 125 8.90 6.95 -0.12
CA ALA A 125 7.83 6.36 0.69
C ALA A 125 8.01 4.84 0.91
N LEU A 126 8.52 4.09 -0.08
CA LEU A 126 8.90 2.69 0.08
C LEU A 126 10.06 2.55 1.07
N GLN A 127 11.04 3.42 1.00
CA GLN A 127 12.18 3.46 1.90
C GLN A 127 11.75 3.78 3.35
N ALA A 128 10.86 4.76 3.53
CA ALA A 128 10.29 5.11 4.83
C ALA A 128 9.46 3.95 5.46
N LYS A 129 8.93 3.05 4.65
CA LYS A 129 8.21 1.83 5.08
C LYS A 129 9.09 0.58 5.13
N ASP A 130 10.41 0.72 4.95
CA ASP A 130 11.42 -0.36 4.95
C ASP A 130 11.10 -1.51 3.95
N ILE A 131 10.55 -1.17 2.78
CA ILE A 131 10.26 -2.14 1.71
C ILE A 131 11.56 -2.47 0.96
N LYS A 132 12.19 -3.60 1.30
CA LYS A 132 13.49 -4.03 0.75
C LYS A 132 13.39 -4.80 -0.57
N ASN A 133 12.28 -5.51 -0.79
CA ASN A 133 12.06 -6.29 -1.99
C ASN A 133 11.55 -5.37 -3.11
N ILE A 134 12.45 -4.86 -3.95
CA ILE A 134 12.12 -3.91 -5.02
C ILE A 134 12.54 -4.49 -6.38
N ILE A 135 11.64 -4.41 -7.36
CA ILE A 135 11.89 -4.69 -8.77
C ILE A 135 11.68 -3.38 -9.54
N VAL A 136 12.62 -3.00 -10.38
CA VAL A 136 12.49 -1.81 -11.23
C VAL A 136 12.14 -2.23 -12.65
N VAL A 137 11.06 -1.67 -13.18
CA VAL A 137 10.61 -1.94 -14.55
C VAL A 137 10.82 -0.70 -15.40
N GLN A 138 11.73 -0.80 -16.37
CA GLN A 138 11.91 0.19 -17.43
C GLN A 138 10.88 -0.09 -18.52
N ASN A 139 9.74 0.59 -18.47
CA ASN A 139 8.62 0.37 -19.38
C ASN A 139 8.68 1.22 -20.63
N LYS A 140 7.85 0.92 -21.63
CA LYS A 140 7.71 1.63 -22.90
C LYS A 140 9.00 1.65 -23.74
N ILE A 141 9.78 0.56 -23.71
CA ILE A 141 11.01 0.45 -24.51
C ILE A 141 10.74 0.45 -26.02
N ASP A 142 9.51 0.14 -26.42
CA ASP A 142 9.01 0.20 -27.80
C ASP A 142 8.92 1.62 -28.36
N LEU A 143 8.90 2.64 -27.51
CA LEU A 143 8.79 4.06 -27.90
C LEU A 143 10.15 4.77 -28.06
N VAL A 144 11.26 4.09 -27.84
CA VAL A 144 12.58 4.69 -27.81
C VAL A 144 13.61 3.86 -28.63
N SER A 145 14.71 4.51 -29.07
CA SER A 145 15.81 3.78 -29.67
C SER A 145 16.57 2.98 -28.61
N LYS A 146 17.35 2.01 -29.07
CA LYS A 146 18.21 1.20 -28.19
C LYS A 146 19.18 2.06 -27.37
N GLU A 147 19.75 3.11 -27.99
CA GLU A 147 20.69 4.05 -27.36
C GLU A 147 19.99 4.83 -26.27
N GLN A 148 18.75 5.31 -26.51
CA GLN A 148 17.93 6.03 -25.53
C GLN A 148 17.55 5.10 -24.37
N ALA A 149 17.14 3.87 -24.66
CA ALA A 149 16.84 2.88 -23.62
C ALA A 149 18.07 2.59 -22.73
N LEU A 150 19.26 2.41 -23.32
CA LEU A 150 20.50 2.20 -22.57
C LEU A 150 20.91 3.42 -21.73
N LYS A 151 20.72 4.64 -22.26
CA LYS A 151 20.97 5.88 -21.51
C LYS A 151 20.06 5.94 -20.29
N ASN A 152 18.77 5.75 -20.49
CA ASN A 152 17.78 5.76 -19.40
C ASN A 152 18.06 4.65 -18.37
N TYR A 153 18.47 3.45 -18.81
CA TYR A 153 18.89 2.36 -17.90
C TYR A 153 20.05 2.80 -16.99
N LYS A 154 21.06 3.49 -17.54
CA LYS A 154 22.18 4.03 -16.75
C LYS A 154 21.72 5.09 -15.75
N GLU A 155 20.81 5.97 -16.15
CA GLU A 155 20.21 6.98 -15.27
C GLU A 155 19.43 6.34 -14.10
N ILE A 156 18.68 5.28 -14.38
CA ILE A 156 17.99 4.51 -13.34
C ILE A 156 19.00 3.88 -12.38
N LYS A 157 20.05 3.25 -12.91
CA LYS A 157 21.09 2.62 -12.09
C LYS A 157 21.80 3.63 -11.19
N GLU A 158 22.14 4.81 -11.70
CA GLU A 158 22.76 5.87 -10.89
C GLU A 158 21.79 6.41 -9.82
N PHE A 159 20.48 6.52 -10.12
CA PHE A 159 19.46 6.92 -9.16
C PHE A 159 19.32 5.94 -7.99
N LEU A 160 19.51 4.65 -8.23
CA LEU A 160 19.37 3.61 -7.21
C LEU A 160 20.64 3.44 -6.35
N LYS A 161 21.76 3.96 -6.80
CA LYS A 161 23.07 3.81 -6.14
C LYS A 161 23.07 4.41 -4.74
N GLY A 162 23.59 3.67 -3.76
CA GLY A 162 23.59 4.06 -2.34
C GLY A 162 22.23 4.00 -1.66
N THR A 163 21.22 3.40 -2.30
CA THR A 163 19.87 3.25 -1.74
C THR A 163 19.53 1.80 -1.41
N ILE A 164 18.39 1.58 -0.74
CA ILE A 164 17.88 0.21 -0.46
C ILE A 164 17.64 -0.62 -1.74
N ALA A 165 17.53 0.01 -2.90
CA ALA A 165 17.27 -0.63 -4.19
C ALA A 165 18.53 -0.71 -5.11
N GLU A 166 19.73 -0.46 -4.60
CA GLU A 166 20.97 -0.46 -5.40
C GLU A 166 21.17 -1.77 -6.17
N ASN A 167 20.84 -2.89 -5.55
CA ASN A 167 20.97 -4.22 -6.15
C ASN A 167 19.67 -4.75 -6.76
N SER A 168 18.66 -3.91 -6.88
CA SER A 168 17.37 -4.31 -7.47
C SER A 168 17.49 -4.59 -8.95
N PRO A 169 16.84 -5.64 -9.47
CA PRO A 169 16.82 -5.92 -10.90
C PRO A 169 16.12 -4.78 -11.65
N ILE A 170 16.70 -4.35 -12.77
CA ILE A 170 16.10 -3.39 -13.69
C ILE A 170 15.71 -4.15 -14.96
N ILE A 171 14.41 -4.26 -15.23
CA ILE A 171 13.86 -5.08 -16.32
C ILE A 171 13.29 -4.17 -17.40
N PRO A 172 13.91 -4.12 -18.60
CA PRO A 172 13.34 -3.40 -19.73
C PRO A 172 12.16 -4.17 -20.32
N VAL A 173 10.99 -3.51 -20.43
CA VAL A 173 9.75 -4.13 -20.93
C VAL A 173 8.96 -3.18 -21.84
N SER A 174 8.10 -3.77 -22.66
CA SER A 174 6.92 -3.08 -23.20
C SER A 174 5.68 -3.78 -22.68
N ALA A 175 5.04 -3.17 -21.69
CA ALA A 175 3.81 -3.72 -21.11
C ALA A 175 2.68 -3.80 -22.15
N GLN A 176 2.59 -2.82 -23.05
CA GLN A 176 1.58 -2.77 -24.12
C GLN A 176 1.78 -3.87 -25.16
N GLN A 177 3.03 -4.18 -25.51
CA GLN A 177 3.38 -5.20 -26.51
C GLN A 177 3.63 -6.59 -25.90
N GLY A 178 3.62 -6.71 -24.56
CA GLY A 178 3.90 -7.96 -23.88
C GLY A 178 5.36 -8.41 -23.94
N ILE A 179 6.32 -7.50 -24.18
CA ILE A 179 7.75 -7.84 -24.33
C ILE A 179 8.41 -7.94 -22.95
N ASN A 180 9.18 -9.02 -22.71
CA ASN A 180 9.96 -9.33 -21.51
C ASN A 180 9.14 -9.48 -20.23
N LEU A 181 7.85 -9.73 -20.29
CA LEU A 181 7.01 -9.93 -19.08
C LEU A 181 7.43 -11.18 -18.29
N GLU A 182 7.96 -12.22 -18.97
CA GLU A 182 8.49 -13.44 -18.36
C GLU A 182 9.62 -13.13 -17.36
N LYS A 183 10.43 -12.10 -17.62
CA LYS A 183 11.49 -11.68 -16.70
C LYS A 183 10.95 -11.09 -15.41
N ILE A 184 9.80 -10.42 -15.47
CA ILE A 184 9.10 -9.95 -14.25
C ILE A 184 8.63 -11.15 -13.45
N PHE A 185 8.04 -12.18 -14.09
CA PHE A 185 7.61 -13.40 -13.37
C PHE A 185 8.77 -14.14 -12.76
N GLU A 186 9.95 -14.19 -13.43
CA GLU A 186 11.16 -14.78 -12.87
C GLU A 186 11.59 -14.05 -11.58
N GLU A 187 11.61 -12.71 -11.57
CA GLU A 187 12.00 -11.95 -10.39
C GLU A 187 10.94 -12.03 -9.27
N LEU A 188 9.66 -12.00 -9.62
CA LEU A 188 8.58 -12.22 -8.65
C LEU A 188 8.65 -13.63 -8.02
N ALA A 189 9.09 -14.63 -8.78
CA ALA A 189 9.28 -15.99 -8.28
C ALA A 189 10.46 -16.10 -7.29
N LYS A 190 11.46 -15.23 -7.37
CA LYS A 190 12.62 -15.17 -6.48
C LYS A 190 12.37 -14.40 -5.19
N LEU A 191 11.32 -13.57 -5.11
CA LEU A 191 11.04 -12.76 -3.92
C LEU A 191 10.97 -13.64 -2.68
N LEU A 192 11.59 -13.20 -1.61
CA LEU A 192 11.46 -13.85 -0.30
C LEU A 192 10.08 -13.54 0.29
N ILE A 193 9.37 -14.58 0.69
CA ILE A 193 8.13 -14.41 1.44
C ILE A 193 8.51 -13.99 2.86
N PRO A 194 8.03 -12.86 3.37
CA PRO A 194 8.31 -12.44 4.73
C PRO A 194 7.83 -13.48 5.76
N GLU A 195 8.59 -13.65 6.83
CA GLU A 195 8.11 -14.42 7.99
C GLU A 195 6.84 -13.77 8.56
N ARG A 196 5.86 -14.59 8.87
CA ARG A 196 4.55 -14.13 9.34
C ARG A 196 4.36 -14.50 10.82
N ASP A 197 4.03 -13.52 11.63
CA ASP A 197 3.64 -13.75 13.00
C ASP A 197 2.20 -14.27 13.06
N THR A 198 2.05 -15.58 13.23
CA THR A 198 0.76 -16.26 13.38
C THR A 198 0.39 -16.55 14.85
N LYS A 199 1.29 -16.23 15.79
CA LYS A 199 1.12 -16.55 17.23
C LYS A 199 0.51 -15.41 18.03
N SER A 200 0.75 -14.16 17.61
CA SER A 200 0.20 -12.97 18.25
C SER A 200 -1.31 -12.86 18.03
N LYS A 201 -1.94 -11.98 18.79
CA LYS A 201 -3.33 -11.59 18.58
C LYS A 201 -3.50 -10.96 17.19
N PRO A 202 -4.60 -11.26 16.48
CA PRO A 202 -4.78 -10.79 15.12
C PRO A 202 -4.87 -9.26 15.07
N ILE A 203 -4.16 -8.68 14.11
CA ILE A 203 -4.28 -7.25 13.73
C ILE A 203 -4.52 -7.20 12.23
N PHE A 204 -5.71 -6.76 11.85
CA PHE A 204 -6.08 -6.57 10.45
C PHE A 204 -6.17 -5.07 10.13
N LEU A 205 -5.52 -4.65 9.06
CA LEU A 205 -5.49 -3.28 8.57
C LEU A 205 -6.55 -3.11 7.48
N VAL A 206 -7.55 -2.25 7.72
CA VAL A 206 -8.61 -1.99 6.73
C VAL A 206 -8.10 -0.99 5.69
N ALA A 207 -7.87 -1.45 4.46
CA ALA A 207 -7.50 -0.63 3.32
C ALA A 207 -8.72 -0.15 2.53
N ARG A 208 -9.78 -0.97 2.49
CA ARG A 208 -11.04 -0.71 1.81
C ARG A 208 -12.21 -1.20 2.64
N SER A 209 -13.37 -0.57 2.48
CA SER A 209 -14.63 -1.11 2.97
C SER A 209 -15.75 -0.84 1.96
N PHE A 210 -16.68 -1.79 1.80
CA PHE A 210 -17.71 -1.70 0.77
C PHE A 210 -18.94 -2.53 1.08
N ASP A 211 -20.04 -2.13 0.46
CA ASP A 211 -21.30 -2.85 0.37
C ASP A 211 -21.30 -3.65 -0.94
N ILE A 212 -21.50 -4.97 -0.86
CA ILE A 212 -21.54 -5.87 -2.01
C ILE A 212 -22.96 -6.16 -2.52
N ASN A 213 -23.95 -5.60 -1.86
CA ASN A 213 -25.34 -5.82 -2.22
C ASN A 213 -25.73 -5.08 -3.48
N ARG A 214 -26.48 -5.74 -4.35
CA ARG A 214 -27.00 -5.13 -5.57
C ARG A 214 -28.28 -4.34 -5.27
N PRO A 215 -28.54 -3.24 -5.98
CA PRO A 215 -29.82 -2.53 -5.86
C PRO A 215 -31.02 -3.46 -6.07
N GLY A 216 -32.02 -3.36 -5.20
CA GLY A 216 -33.26 -4.16 -5.29
C GLY A 216 -33.21 -5.52 -4.56
N ILE A 217 -32.11 -5.85 -3.86
CA ILE A 217 -32.08 -7.02 -2.98
C ILE A 217 -33.00 -6.80 -1.76
N THR A 218 -33.70 -7.85 -1.32
CA THR A 218 -34.58 -7.78 -0.14
C THR A 218 -33.76 -7.83 1.16
N ILE A 219 -34.28 -7.25 2.22
CA ILE A 219 -33.57 -7.08 3.52
C ILE A 219 -33.09 -8.44 4.09
N ASP A 220 -33.91 -9.48 3.96
CA ASP A 220 -33.64 -10.84 4.40
C ASP A 220 -32.47 -11.54 3.66
N LYS A 221 -32.08 -11.00 2.49
CA LYS A 221 -30.98 -11.51 1.64
C LYS A 221 -29.78 -10.60 1.61
N LEU A 222 -29.73 -9.55 2.43
CA LEU A 222 -28.59 -8.66 2.50
C LEU A 222 -27.37 -9.39 3.05
N ASN A 223 -26.27 -9.31 2.31
CA ASN A 223 -24.95 -9.62 2.84
C ASN A 223 -24.51 -8.51 3.79
N GLY A 224 -23.75 -8.85 4.79
CA GLY A 224 -23.19 -7.87 5.71
C GLY A 224 -22.10 -7.00 5.08
N GLY A 225 -21.66 -6.00 5.82
CA GLY A 225 -20.61 -5.12 5.36
C GLY A 225 -19.26 -5.83 5.19
N VAL A 226 -18.51 -5.49 4.15
CA VAL A 226 -17.24 -6.13 3.80
C VAL A 226 -16.05 -5.21 4.08
N LEU A 227 -15.00 -5.78 4.71
CA LEU A 227 -13.71 -5.13 4.96
C LEU A 227 -12.65 -5.81 4.08
N GLY A 228 -11.91 -5.01 3.31
CA GLY A 228 -10.76 -5.46 2.52
C GLY A 228 -9.46 -4.90 3.06
N GLY A 229 -8.42 -5.71 3.14
CA GLY A 229 -7.13 -5.27 3.65
C GLY A 229 -6.13 -6.40 3.82
N ILE A 230 -5.26 -6.29 4.82
CA ILE A 230 -4.29 -7.32 5.16
C ILE A 230 -4.35 -7.69 6.64
N LEU A 231 -4.09 -8.94 6.94
CA LEU A 231 -3.77 -9.38 8.29
C LEU A 231 -2.27 -9.17 8.53
N LYS A 232 -1.91 -8.23 9.42
CA LYS A 232 -0.53 -7.89 9.76
C LYS A 232 0.11 -8.99 10.60
N LYS A 233 -0.66 -9.55 11.54
CA LYS A 233 -0.24 -10.65 12.43
C LYS A 233 -1.44 -11.40 12.98
N GLY A 234 -1.18 -12.57 13.58
CA GLY A 234 -2.18 -13.42 14.20
C GLY A 234 -3.00 -14.23 13.19
N ILE A 235 -4.07 -14.85 13.65
CA ILE A 235 -5.02 -15.66 12.86
C ILE A 235 -6.42 -15.15 13.13
N LEU A 236 -7.24 -14.99 12.08
CA LEU A 236 -8.67 -14.73 12.18
C LEU A 236 -9.47 -15.92 11.68
N LYS A 237 -10.58 -16.22 12.36
CA LYS A 237 -11.47 -17.34 12.05
C LYS A 237 -12.90 -16.88 11.80
N VAL A 238 -13.62 -17.66 11.03
CA VAL A 238 -15.07 -17.51 10.88
C VAL A 238 -15.72 -17.65 12.26
N SER A 239 -16.72 -16.82 12.55
CA SER A 239 -17.44 -16.69 13.82
C SER A 239 -16.67 -15.95 14.92
N ASP A 240 -15.45 -15.48 14.71
CA ASP A 240 -14.78 -14.61 15.69
C ASP A 240 -15.59 -13.35 15.96
N GLU A 241 -15.68 -12.95 17.22
CA GLU A 241 -16.14 -11.62 17.61
C GLU A 241 -14.97 -10.65 17.50
N ILE A 242 -15.13 -9.64 16.64
CA ILE A 242 -14.09 -8.65 16.33
C ILE A 242 -14.54 -7.24 16.72
N GLU A 243 -13.56 -6.41 17.06
CA GLU A 243 -13.75 -4.97 17.24
C GLU A 243 -13.03 -4.19 16.12
N ILE A 244 -13.61 -3.05 15.77
CA ILE A 244 -13.12 -2.15 14.73
C ILE A 244 -12.91 -0.78 15.36
N LYS A 245 -11.67 -0.29 15.41
CA LYS A 245 -11.29 1.02 15.96
C LYS A 245 -10.52 1.85 14.93
N PRO A 246 -10.67 3.19 14.91
CA PRO A 246 -11.54 3.99 15.76
C PRO A 246 -13.03 3.78 15.49
N GLY A 247 -13.41 3.10 14.39
CA GLY A 247 -14.77 2.74 14.05
C GLY A 247 -15.53 3.84 13.33
N MET A 248 -16.83 3.95 13.61
CA MET A 248 -17.74 4.86 12.93
C MET A 248 -17.62 6.29 13.46
N ASN A 249 -17.54 7.23 12.54
CA ASN A 249 -17.57 8.66 12.84
C ASN A 249 -19.03 9.14 12.99
N ILE A 250 -19.34 9.76 14.11
CA ILE A 250 -20.65 10.32 14.44
C ILE A 250 -20.51 11.82 14.58
N LYS A 251 -21.19 12.57 13.69
CA LYS A 251 -21.25 14.03 13.80
C LYS A 251 -22.24 14.42 14.90
N LYS A 252 -21.76 15.09 15.94
CA LYS A 252 -22.60 15.66 17.01
C LYS A 252 -23.02 17.09 16.68
N PRO A 253 -24.09 17.61 17.34
CA PRO A 253 -24.39 19.03 17.30
C PRO A 253 -23.16 19.87 17.67
N HIS A 254 -23.04 21.07 17.10
CA HIS A 254 -21.88 21.99 17.24
C HIS A 254 -20.59 21.52 16.56
N GLY A 255 -20.66 20.63 15.55
CA GLY A 255 -19.51 20.24 14.70
C GLY A 255 -18.50 19.31 15.34
N LYS A 256 -18.72 18.84 16.55
CA LYS A 256 -17.86 17.82 17.18
C LYS A 256 -18.05 16.45 16.52
N THR A 257 -16.96 15.82 16.15
CA THR A 257 -16.93 14.44 15.65
C THR A 257 -16.55 13.50 16.79
N GLU A 258 -17.32 12.46 16.99
CA GLU A 258 -17.04 11.37 17.93
C GLU A 258 -16.85 10.08 17.15
N TYR A 259 -15.93 9.25 17.58
CA TYR A 259 -15.68 7.95 16.98
C TYR A 259 -16.20 6.86 17.90
N LYS A 260 -17.00 5.95 17.32
CA LYS A 260 -17.59 4.84 18.06
C LYS A 260 -17.00 3.54 17.56
N THR A 261 -16.33 2.81 18.46
CA THR A 261 -15.89 1.43 18.22
C THR A 261 -17.07 0.57 17.77
N LEU A 262 -16.88 -0.20 16.74
CA LEU A 262 -17.84 -1.18 16.26
C LEU A 262 -17.43 -2.57 16.72
N THR A 263 -18.40 -3.39 17.12
CA THR A 263 -18.21 -4.82 17.42
C THR A 263 -19.10 -5.62 16.48
N THR A 264 -18.57 -6.69 15.90
CA THR A 264 -19.28 -7.51 14.92
C THR A 264 -18.75 -8.93 14.93
N LYS A 265 -19.37 -9.82 14.13
CA LYS A 265 -18.89 -11.19 13.89
C LYS A 265 -18.36 -11.33 12.49
N VAL A 266 -17.34 -12.16 12.34
CA VAL A 266 -16.84 -12.63 11.04
C VAL A 266 -17.82 -13.66 10.49
N LEU A 267 -18.44 -13.38 9.34
CA LEU A 267 -19.36 -14.30 8.66
C LEU A 267 -18.61 -15.19 7.68
N SER A 268 -17.71 -14.61 6.90
CA SER A 268 -16.89 -15.34 5.94
C SER A 268 -15.54 -14.64 5.73
N LEU A 269 -14.55 -15.43 5.31
CA LEU A 269 -13.18 -14.98 5.04
C LEU A 269 -12.79 -15.39 3.63
N TYR A 270 -12.19 -14.46 2.89
CA TYR A 270 -11.71 -14.71 1.54
C TYR A 270 -10.25 -14.28 1.40
N LYS A 271 -9.47 -15.14 0.72
CA LYS A 271 -8.10 -14.83 0.30
C LYS A 271 -7.99 -15.16 -1.19
N GLY A 272 -7.75 -14.15 -2.02
CA GLY A 272 -7.99 -14.28 -3.46
C GLY A 272 -9.47 -14.61 -3.74
N ASN A 273 -9.72 -15.69 -4.48
CA ASN A 273 -11.07 -16.15 -4.82
C ASN A 273 -11.55 -17.33 -3.94
N GLN A 274 -10.84 -17.65 -2.87
CA GLN A 274 -11.16 -18.82 -2.03
C GLN A 274 -11.76 -18.38 -0.70
N SER A 275 -12.87 -19.03 -0.32
CA SER A 275 -13.45 -18.94 1.02
C SER A 275 -12.71 -19.86 1.97
N LEU A 276 -12.38 -19.37 3.15
CA LEU A 276 -11.58 -20.06 4.16
C LEU A 276 -12.27 -20.00 5.52
N ASN A 277 -12.06 -21.02 6.35
CA ASN A 277 -12.52 -21.02 7.74
C ASN A 277 -11.62 -20.18 8.65
N GLU A 278 -10.33 -20.05 8.29
CA GLU A 278 -9.36 -19.23 8.99
C GLU A 278 -8.38 -18.61 7.99
N VAL A 279 -7.80 -17.47 8.34
CA VAL A 279 -6.80 -16.78 7.53
C VAL A 279 -5.60 -16.39 8.36
N GLU A 280 -4.43 -16.55 7.74
CA GLU A 280 -3.11 -16.15 8.24
C GLU A 280 -2.61 -14.92 7.49
N PRO A 281 -1.60 -14.18 8.04
CA PRO A 281 -0.97 -13.07 7.35
C PRO A 281 -0.42 -13.47 5.98
N GLY A 282 -0.42 -12.51 5.07
CA GLY A 282 0.07 -12.66 3.68
C GLY A 282 -1.02 -12.42 2.66
N ALA A 283 -0.70 -11.57 1.70
CA ALA A 283 -1.59 -11.07 0.65
C ALA A 283 -2.88 -10.39 1.16
N SER A 284 -3.73 -9.99 0.22
CA SER A 284 -4.98 -9.29 0.52
C SER A 284 -6.08 -10.26 0.97
N ILE A 285 -6.83 -9.84 1.99
CA ILE A 285 -7.91 -10.61 2.60
C ILE A 285 -9.19 -9.77 2.59
N SER A 286 -10.32 -10.41 2.39
CA SER A 286 -11.64 -9.82 2.58
C SER A 286 -12.38 -10.52 3.70
N ILE A 287 -12.99 -9.72 4.59
CA ILE A 287 -13.78 -10.15 5.73
C ILE A 287 -15.22 -9.69 5.51
N GLU A 288 -16.15 -10.61 5.36
CA GLU A 288 -17.57 -10.31 5.45
C GLU A 288 -17.98 -10.34 6.92
N THR A 289 -18.69 -9.32 7.36
CA THR A 289 -19.08 -9.14 8.75
C THR A 289 -20.60 -9.11 8.91
N SER A 290 -21.09 -9.21 10.14
CA SER A 290 -22.52 -9.00 10.44
C SER A 290 -22.93 -7.52 10.57
N LEU A 291 -22.04 -6.57 10.20
CA LEU A 291 -22.38 -5.14 10.18
C LEU A 291 -23.44 -4.83 9.14
N ASP A 292 -24.29 -3.84 9.45
CA ASP A 292 -25.10 -3.22 8.42
C ASP A 292 -24.19 -2.74 7.25
N PRO A 293 -24.46 -3.15 6.00
CA PRO A 293 -23.64 -2.79 4.85
C PRO A 293 -23.50 -1.26 4.63
N PHE A 294 -24.46 -0.47 5.14
CA PHE A 294 -24.35 0.99 5.12
C PHE A 294 -23.11 1.50 5.86
N LEU A 295 -22.67 0.84 6.94
CA LEU A 295 -21.51 1.24 7.73
C LEU A 295 -20.19 1.03 7.01
N THR A 296 -20.14 0.17 5.99
CA THR A 296 -18.94 -0.13 5.20
C THR A 296 -18.93 0.55 3.84
N LYS A 297 -20.04 1.20 3.46
CA LYS A 297 -20.19 1.84 2.16
C LYS A 297 -19.18 2.95 1.92
N ALA A 298 -18.70 3.07 0.69
CA ALA A 298 -17.83 4.14 0.23
C ALA A 298 -16.52 4.31 1.04
N ASP A 299 -15.91 3.21 1.47
CA ASP A 299 -14.69 3.18 2.27
C ASP A 299 -14.81 3.84 3.65
N ALA A 300 -16.01 3.86 4.26
CA ALA A 300 -16.28 4.53 5.54
C ALA A 300 -15.42 4.02 6.70
N LEU A 301 -14.94 2.77 6.66
CA LEU A 301 -14.09 2.16 7.67
C LEU A 301 -12.63 2.02 7.23
N LYS A 302 -12.24 2.66 6.10
CA LYS A 302 -10.84 2.71 5.68
C LYS A 302 -9.98 3.35 6.77
N GLY A 303 -8.81 2.75 7.03
CA GLY A 303 -7.88 3.22 8.05
C GLY A 303 -8.15 2.69 9.45
N CYS A 304 -9.25 1.96 9.66
CA CYS A 304 -9.50 1.28 10.93
C CYS A 304 -8.58 0.05 11.09
N LEU A 305 -8.34 -0.31 12.35
CA LEU A 305 -7.76 -1.57 12.76
C LEU A 305 -8.86 -2.52 13.24
N VAL A 306 -8.66 -3.80 12.99
CA VAL A 306 -9.55 -4.88 13.45
C VAL A 306 -8.75 -5.89 14.27
N SER A 307 -9.30 -6.33 15.38
CA SER A 307 -8.78 -7.41 16.21
C SER A 307 -9.92 -8.18 16.85
N LEU A 308 -9.61 -9.19 17.64
CA LEU A 308 -10.58 -9.80 18.53
C LEU A 308 -11.09 -8.75 19.52
N LYS A 309 -12.30 -8.93 19.99
CA LYS A 309 -12.98 -8.01 20.91
C LYS A 309 -12.14 -7.74 22.16
N ASN A 310 -11.95 -6.46 22.50
CA ASN A 310 -11.18 -5.95 23.64
C ASN A 310 -9.66 -6.16 23.55
N GLU A 311 -9.11 -6.36 22.35
CA GLU A 311 -7.69 -6.63 22.16
C GLU A 311 -6.93 -5.46 21.50
N LEU A 312 -7.63 -4.49 20.89
CA LEU A 312 -7.00 -3.29 20.36
C LEU A 312 -6.71 -2.27 21.47
N PRO A 313 -5.58 -1.57 21.36
CA PRO A 313 -5.30 -0.40 22.20
C PRO A 313 -6.43 0.62 22.18
N GLU A 314 -6.36 1.56 23.13
CA GLU A 314 -7.30 2.69 23.19
C GLU A 314 -7.14 3.63 21.98
N ILE A 315 -8.23 4.30 21.65
CA ILE A 315 -8.26 5.30 20.56
C ILE A 315 -7.52 6.55 21.05
N SER A 316 -6.48 6.96 20.31
CA SER A 316 -5.66 8.11 20.65
C SER A 316 -5.99 9.32 19.78
N HIS A 317 -6.31 10.44 20.42
CA HIS A 317 -6.44 11.75 19.79
C HIS A 317 -5.13 12.53 19.73
N ARG A 318 -4.11 12.06 20.44
CA ARG A 318 -2.75 12.60 20.48
C ARG A 318 -1.76 11.47 20.36
N ILE A 319 -0.70 11.72 19.60
CA ILE A 319 0.41 10.78 19.44
C ILE A 319 1.72 11.50 19.62
N ARG A 320 2.70 10.74 20.09
CA ARG A 320 4.09 11.17 20.20
C ARG A 320 4.90 10.37 19.20
N ILE A 321 5.73 11.06 18.43
CA ILE A 321 6.44 10.49 17.30
C ILE A 321 7.90 10.90 17.40
N HIS A 322 8.81 9.93 17.37
CA HIS A 322 10.24 10.17 17.12
C HIS A 322 10.44 10.30 15.62
N THR A 323 10.78 11.50 15.16
CA THR A 323 10.79 11.84 13.74
C THR A 323 12.19 11.82 13.15
N ARG A 324 12.27 11.39 11.88
CA ARG A 324 13.46 11.48 11.03
C ARG A 324 13.08 12.31 9.80
N ILE A 325 13.63 13.52 9.72
CA ILE A 325 13.29 14.50 8.69
C ILE A 325 14.33 14.48 7.58
N PHE A 326 13.89 14.51 6.32
CA PHE A 326 14.76 14.57 5.15
C PHE A 326 15.49 15.91 5.07
N GLU A 327 16.67 15.93 4.43
CA GLU A 327 17.37 17.19 4.13
C GLU A 327 16.63 18.03 3.08
N GLU A 328 16.05 17.36 2.08
CA GLU A 328 15.39 18.00 0.94
C GLU A 328 13.96 17.52 0.74
N VAL A 329 13.14 18.40 0.20
CA VAL A 329 11.78 18.07 -0.22
C VAL A 329 11.84 17.35 -1.56
N PHE A 330 11.35 16.12 -1.61
CA PHE A 330 11.27 15.37 -2.84
C PHE A 330 10.01 15.73 -3.65
N GLY A 331 10.06 15.52 -4.97
CA GLY A 331 8.93 15.77 -5.85
C GLY A 331 8.81 17.21 -6.38
N LEU A 332 9.69 18.11 -5.99
CA LEU A 332 9.76 19.45 -6.55
C LEU A 332 10.70 19.50 -7.76
N LYS A 333 10.47 20.49 -8.64
CA LYS A 333 11.37 20.77 -9.79
C LYS A 333 12.68 21.42 -9.35
N SER A 334 12.68 22.15 -8.24
CA SER A 334 13.86 22.79 -7.64
C SER A 334 14.18 22.14 -6.30
N GLN A 335 15.48 22.03 -5.99
CA GLN A 335 15.91 21.60 -4.68
C GLN A 335 15.47 22.59 -3.61
N LYS A 336 14.73 22.12 -2.63
CA LYS A 336 14.26 22.92 -1.48
C LYS A 336 14.56 22.13 -0.21
N LYS A 337 15.26 22.74 0.73
CA LYS A 337 15.50 22.13 2.03
C LYS A 337 14.21 21.99 2.81
N VAL A 338 14.09 20.92 3.59
CA VAL A 338 13.00 20.79 4.54
C VAL A 338 13.26 21.71 5.71
N GLU A 339 12.33 22.63 6.00
CA GLU A 339 12.39 23.48 7.17
C GLU A 339 12.05 22.68 8.43
N HIS A 340 12.57 23.12 9.59
CA HIS A 340 12.23 22.54 10.90
C HIS A 340 10.72 22.52 11.14
N ILE A 341 10.24 21.47 11.84
CA ILE A 341 8.84 21.39 12.26
C ILE A 341 8.59 22.46 13.33
N LYS A 342 7.48 23.18 13.19
CA LYS A 342 7.09 24.29 14.07
C LYS A 342 5.87 23.93 14.93
N ILE A 343 5.79 24.47 16.12
CA ILE A 343 4.58 24.39 16.96
C ILE A 343 3.41 25.07 16.22
N ASN A 344 2.21 24.52 16.35
CA ASN A 344 0.99 24.90 15.61
C ASN A 344 1.02 24.62 14.10
N GLU A 345 2.03 23.91 13.63
CA GLU A 345 2.08 23.47 12.23
C GLU A 345 1.08 22.34 11.98
N LEU A 346 0.44 22.34 10.80
CA LEU A 346 -0.41 21.25 10.34
C LEU A 346 0.42 20.24 9.55
N LEU A 347 0.44 19.00 10.00
CA LEU A 347 1.09 17.88 9.32
C LEU A 347 0.06 16.84 8.93
N MET A 348 0.22 16.24 7.75
CA MET A 348 -0.48 15.03 7.38
C MET A 348 0.34 13.83 7.80
N LEU A 349 -0.29 12.91 8.52
CA LEU A 349 0.32 11.70 9.06
C LEU A 349 -0.31 10.46 8.42
N SER A 350 0.55 9.54 7.98
CA SER A 350 0.14 8.22 7.47
C SER A 350 0.53 7.16 8.49
N ILE A 351 -0.47 6.64 9.21
CA ILE A 351 -0.29 5.62 10.26
C ILE A 351 -1.01 4.37 9.83
N ASN A 352 -0.27 3.31 9.50
CA ASN A 352 -0.84 2.13 8.84
C ASN A 352 -1.64 2.53 7.58
N THR A 353 -2.89 2.12 7.48
CA THR A 353 -3.80 2.50 6.38
C THR A 353 -4.59 3.79 6.66
N ASN A 354 -4.43 4.39 7.84
CA ASN A 354 -5.08 5.63 8.23
C ASN A 354 -4.27 6.84 7.76
N ILE A 355 -4.97 7.85 7.26
CA ILE A 355 -4.43 9.16 6.95
C ILE A 355 -5.17 10.19 7.78
N THR A 356 -4.43 10.95 8.57
CA THR A 356 -4.98 12.02 9.39
C THR A 356 -4.16 13.30 9.26
N VAL A 357 -4.78 14.43 9.53
CA VAL A 357 -4.08 15.70 9.71
C VAL A 357 -4.05 16.00 11.19
N GLY A 358 -2.93 16.49 11.68
CA GLY A 358 -2.78 16.87 13.06
C GLY A 358 -2.03 18.18 13.21
N THR A 359 -2.24 18.84 14.35
CA THR A 359 -1.54 20.06 14.75
C THR A 359 -0.42 19.71 15.71
N VAL A 360 0.78 20.17 15.44
CA VAL A 360 1.94 19.99 16.32
C VAL A 360 1.76 20.82 17.59
N GLU A 361 1.65 20.16 18.73
CA GLU A 361 1.50 20.84 20.05
C GLU A 361 2.85 21.07 20.71
N ASN A 362 3.81 20.17 20.52
CA ASN A 362 5.13 20.26 21.14
C ASN A 362 6.21 19.69 20.20
N VAL A 363 7.42 20.26 20.29
CA VAL A 363 8.63 19.81 19.57
C VAL A 363 9.78 19.77 20.57
N ARG A 364 10.38 18.58 20.75
CA ARG A 364 11.60 18.39 21.54
C ARG A 364 12.72 18.00 20.60
N HIS A 365 13.78 18.78 20.58
CA HIS A 365 14.96 18.51 19.76
C HIS A 365 15.88 17.54 20.47
N HIS A 366 16.20 16.42 19.84
CA HIS A 366 17.23 15.49 20.28
C HIS A 366 18.42 15.57 19.32
N ARG A 367 19.62 15.77 19.85
CA ARG A 367 20.85 15.63 19.06
C ARG A 367 21.37 14.21 19.21
N PHE A 368 21.18 13.39 18.20
CA PHE A 368 21.91 12.12 18.04
C PHE A 368 22.71 12.14 16.75
N LEU A 369 23.95 11.67 16.84
CA LEU A 369 24.88 11.52 15.74
C LEU A 369 24.78 10.06 15.25
N ASP A 370 24.00 9.81 14.20
CA ASP A 370 24.11 8.56 13.45
C ASP A 370 24.17 8.85 11.94
N ASN A 371 25.26 8.38 11.30
CA ASN A 371 25.77 8.87 10.01
C ASN A 371 25.27 8.06 8.79
N GLN A 372 24.10 7.39 8.82
CA GLN A 372 23.76 6.42 7.76
C GLN A 372 22.74 6.87 6.72
N LEU A 373 22.08 8.01 6.88
CA LEU A 373 21.17 8.59 5.88
C LEU A 373 21.31 10.12 5.88
N PRO A 374 20.99 10.81 4.78
CA PRO A 374 20.97 12.27 4.72
C PRO A 374 19.79 12.82 5.51
N LEU A 375 19.86 12.74 6.84
CA LEU A 375 18.84 13.19 7.77
C LEU A 375 19.32 14.44 8.49
N GLN A 376 18.51 15.50 8.52
CA GLN A 376 18.89 16.75 9.17
C GLN A 376 18.67 16.73 10.67
N GLU A 377 17.62 16.05 11.18
CA GLU A 377 17.22 16.12 12.58
C GLU A 377 16.39 14.93 13.03
N GLU A 378 16.66 14.47 14.22
CA GLU A 378 15.76 13.62 15.00
C GLU A 378 15.08 14.49 16.06
N ASN A 379 13.76 14.55 16.01
CA ASN A 379 12.94 15.30 16.94
C ASN A 379 11.86 14.39 17.51
N GLU A 380 11.47 14.63 18.75
CA GLU A 380 10.22 14.10 19.30
C GLU A 380 9.15 15.17 19.14
N ILE A 381 8.07 14.85 18.44
CA ILE A 381 6.91 15.74 18.29
C ILE A 381 5.68 15.14 18.94
N GLU A 382 4.85 16.00 19.52
CA GLU A 382 3.52 15.66 20.02
C GLU A 382 2.48 16.31 19.12
N VAL A 383 1.56 15.49 18.59
CA VAL A 383 0.60 15.92 17.58
C VAL A 383 -0.82 15.60 18.02
N SER A 384 -1.69 16.62 18.00
CA SER A 384 -3.13 16.49 18.20
C SER A 384 -3.81 16.18 16.86
N LEU A 385 -4.57 15.09 16.79
CA LEU A 385 -5.10 14.51 15.57
C LEU A 385 -6.54 14.91 15.29
N ASN A 386 -6.86 15.26 14.04
CA ASN A 386 -8.23 15.50 13.60
C ASN A 386 -9.06 14.21 13.52
N ILE A 387 -8.44 13.14 12.99
CA ILE A 387 -8.99 11.79 12.99
C ILE A 387 -8.15 10.98 13.97
N PRO A 388 -8.74 10.46 15.05
CA PRO A 388 -8.01 9.67 16.02
C PRO A 388 -7.56 8.34 15.41
N VAL A 389 -6.54 7.77 16.00
CA VAL A 389 -5.94 6.52 15.55
C VAL A 389 -5.82 5.51 16.69
N VAL A 390 -5.60 4.27 16.33
CA VAL A 390 -5.08 3.25 17.24
C VAL A 390 -3.61 3.07 16.88
N ALA A 391 -2.72 3.52 17.75
CA ALA A 391 -1.27 3.40 17.56
C ALA A 391 -0.77 2.05 18.08
N LEU A 392 0.02 1.35 17.30
CA LEU A 392 0.75 0.15 17.69
C LEU A 392 2.22 0.52 17.90
N LYS A 393 2.93 -0.21 18.76
CA LYS A 393 4.32 0.12 19.13
C LYS A 393 5.30 0.18 17.95
N ASP A 394 5.04 -0.63 16.91
CA ASP A 394 5.94 -0.77 15.75
C ASP A 394 5.36 -0.11 14.49
N ASP A 395 4.57 0.95 14.66
CA ASP A 395 3.96 1.63 13.54
C ASP A 395 4.89 2.70 12.96
N ASN A 396 5.27 2.51 11.69
CA ASN A 396 5.95 3.53 10.91
C ASN A 396 4.96 4.62 10.46
N VAL A 397 5.22 5.87 10.89
CA VAL A 397 4.41 7.04 10.58
C VAL A 397 5.06 7.85 9.47
N GLY A 398 4.43 7.94 8.30
CA GLY A 398 4.85 8.88 7.26
C GLY A 398 4.41 10.30 7.62
N ILE A 399 5.31 11.28 7.48
CA ILE A 399 5.06 12.69 7.83
C ILE A 399 5.11 13.54 6.57
N ALA A 400 4.02 14.23 6.27
CA ALA A 400 3.95 15.11 5.10
C ALA A 400 3.52 16.54 5.49
N ARG A 401 4.07 17.52 4.79
CA ARG A 401 3.81 18.95 4.94
C ARG A 401 3.12 19.48 3.70
N ASN A 402 2.22 20.42 3.85
CA ASN A 402 1.64 21.12 2.71
C ASN A 402 2.66 22.14 2.17
N ILE A 403 3.12 21.91 0.94
CA ILE A 403 4.07 22.79 0.24
C ILE A 403 3.43 23.16 -1.10
N GLU A 404 3.20 24.46 -1.30
CA GLU A 404 2.61 25.00 -2.53
C GLU A 404 1.24 24.39 -2.88
N GLY A 405 0.42 24.06 -1.85
CA GLY A 405 -0.91 23.47 -2.01
C GLY A 405 -0.93 21.94 -2.13
N HIS A 406 0.23 21.29 -2.10
CA HIS A 406 0.36 19.83 -2.21
C HIS A 406 1.01 19.23 -0.96
N TRP A 407 0.51 18.06 -0.53
CA TRP A 407 1.13 17.31 0.54
C TRP A 407 2.39 16.61 0.03
N ARG A 408 3.54 16.94 0.60
CA ARG A 408 4.86 16.37 0.28
C ARG A 408 5.43 15.63 1.48
N LEU A 409 5.93 14.43 1.25
CA LEU A 409 6.60 13.67 2.30
C LEU A 409 7.88 14.40 2.72
N ILE A 410 7.99 14.70 4.03
CA ILE A 410 9.14 15.42 4.60
C ILE A 410 9.96 14.53 5.54
N GLY A 411 9.45 13.36 5.93
CA GLY A 411 10.11 12.45 6.84
C GLY A 411 9.20 11.31 7.26
N TRP A 412 9.69 10.54 8.19
CA TRP A 412 8.94 9.47 8.87
C TRP A 412 9.28 9.44 10.36
N GLY A 413 8.56 8.64 11.13
CA GLY A 413 8.83 8.41 12.53
C GLY A 413 8.18 7.13 13.06
N GLU A 414 8.44 6.85 14.30
CA GLU A 414 7.92 5.71 15.06
C GLU A 414 7.47 6.12 16.46
#